data_c0b71600204ec9d08208abb05556c5f9
#
_entry.id   c0b71600204ec9d08208abb05556c5f9
#
_cell.length_a   1.000
_cell.length_b   1.000
_cell.length_c   1.000
_cell.angle_alpha   90.00
_cell.angle_beta   90.00
_cell.angle_gamma   90.00
#
_symmetry.space_group_name_H-M   'P 1'
#
loop_
_entity.id
_entity.type
_entity.pdbx_description
1 polymer ?
#
loop_
_entity_poly.entity_id
_entity_poly.type
_entity_poly.pdbx_seq_one_letter_code
_entity_poly.pdbx_strand_id
1 'polypeptide(L)'
;MLLTDSFLDYLLHERNYSKGTVEYYRADILELQRFGEEMLGDLTPSDVDAELVREWIASLMDKGLASNTINRKLSSIRTYYKFLLRRGEVAVDPLRKVTGPKKKKPLPVFLREGEMNRLLDDMDFGEGFEGCRDHMIIEMFYATGMRLSELIGLDDKDVDFSASLVKVTGKRNKQRLIPFDEELGRSMREYVNVRNEAVPV
;
A
#
# COMPACT_ATOMS: atom_id res chain seq x y z
N MET A 1 20.98 -13.07 -9.35
CA MET A 1 19.93 -12.65 -10.30
C MET A 1 18.88 -13.74 -10.50
N LEU A 2 19.21 -14.94 -10.96
CA LEU A 2 18.24 -16.03 -11.20
C LEU A 2 17.38 -16.43 -10.00
N LEU A 3 17.91 -16.44 -8.77
CA LEU A 3 17.14 -16.81 -7.56
C LEU A 3 16.11 -15.75 -7.17
N THR A 4 16.44 -14.47 -7.31
CA THR A 4 15.51 -13.37 -7.04
C THR A 4 14.36 -13.40 -8.03
N ASP A 5 14.62 -13.58 -9.33
CA ASP A 5 13.59 -13.63 -10.35
C ASP A 5 12.64 -14.83 -10.11
N SER A 6 13.18 -16.02 -9.82
CA SER A 6 12.39 -17.20 -9.46
C SER A 6 11.50 -16.97 -8.22
N PHE A 7 11.99 -16.20 -7.24
CA PHE A 7 11.20 -15.83 -6.06
C PHE A 7 10.07 -14.86 -6.41
N LEU A 8 10.34 -13.87 -7.25
CA LEU A 8 9.32 -12.90 -7.66
C LEU A 8 8.21 -13.57 -8.50
N ASP A 9 8.58 -14.50 -9.37
CA ASP A 9 7.63 -15.33 -10.10
C ASP A 9 6.77 -16.20 -9.17
N TYR A 10 7.38 -16.81 -8.14
CA TYR A 10 6.66 -17.53 -7.09
C TYR A 10 5.66 -16.62 -6.36
N LEU A 11 6.05 -15.39 -6.02
CA LEU A 11 5.14 -14.44 -5.37
C LEU A 11 3.96 -14.06 -6.28
N LEU A 12 4.24 -13.84 -7.56
CA LEU A 12 3.24 -13.41 -8.53
C LEU A 12 2.25 -14.53 -8.87
N HIS A 13 2.77 -15.71 -9.23
CA HIS A 13 1.97 -16.79 -9.81
C HIS A 13 1.46 -17.80 -8.78
N GLU A 14 2.23 -18.14 -7.76
CA GLU A 14 1.81 -19.13 -6.76
C GLU A 14 1.18 -18.49 -5.53
N ARG A 15 1.67 -17.31 -5.11
CA ARG A 15 1.14 -16.59 -3.94
C ARG A 15 0.08 -15.55 -4.29
N ASN A 16 -0.14 -15.27 -5.57
CA ASN A 16 -1.09 -14.28 -6.07
C ASN A 16 -0.91 -12.90 -5.44
N TYR A 17 0.35 -12.46 -5.28
CA TYR A 17 0.65 -11.12 -4.81
C TYR A 17 0.44 -10.10 -5.92
N SER A 18 -0.01 -8.89 -5.58
CA SER A 18 -0.14 -7.80 -6.56
C SER A 18 1.23 -7.39 -7.12
N LYS A 19 1.26 -6.93 -8.36
CA LYS A 19 2.48 -6.43 -9.02
C LYS A 19 3.22 -5.41 -8.14
N GLY A 20 2.50 -4.45 -7.55
CA GLY A 20 3.10 -3.46 -6.65
C GLY A 20 3.75 -4.09 -5.42
N THR A 21 3.14 -5.15 -4.84
CA THR A 21 3.76 -5.87 -3.73
C THR A 21 5.04 -6.57 -4.16
N VAL A 22 5.04 -7.21 -5.34
CA VAL A 22 6.22 -7.90 -5.90
C VAL A 22 7.37 -6.92 -6.14
N GLU A 23 7.07 -5.72 -6.66
CA GLU A 23 8.09 -4.67 -6.85
C GLU A 23 8.69 -4.18 -5.51
N TYR A 24 7.90 -4.05 -4.45
CA TYR A 24 8.45 -3.76 -3.11
C TYR A 24 9.40 -4.86 -2.62
N TYR A 25 9.07 -6.13 -2.82
CA TYR A 25 9.95 -7.25 -2.47
C TYR A 25 11.24 -7.21 -3.28
N ARG A 26 11.14 -6.97 -4.60
CA ARG A 26 12.31 -6.81 -5.48
C ARG A 26 13.23 -5.69 -4.95
N ALA A 27 12.68 -4.52 -4.70
CA ALA A 27 13.44 -3.37 -4.24
C ALA A 27 14.14 -3.64 -2.90
N ASP A 28 13.46 -4.27 -1.94
CA ASP A 28 14.02 -4.59 -0.62
C ASP A 28 15.17 -5.62 -0.71
N ILE A 29 15.03 -6.65 -1.56
CA ILE A 29 16.08 -7.67 -1.78
C ILE A 29 17.30 -7.05 -2.44
N LEU A 30 17.13 -6.27 -3.50
CA LEU A 30 18.21 -5.60 -4.21
C LEU A 30 18.92 -4.55 -3.32
N GLU A 31 18.21 -3.93 -2.39
CA GLU A 31 18.82 -2.99 -1.44
C GLU A 31 19.74 -3.71 -0.44
N LEU A 32 19.29 -4.85 0.12
CA LEU A 32 20.16 -5.67 0.98
C LEU A 32 21.35 -6.23 0.21
N GLN A 33 21.14 -6.71 -1.02
CA GLN A 33 22.19 -7.23 -1.87
C GLN A 33 23.27 -6.17 -2.13
N ARG A 34 22.89 -4.98 -2.56
CA ARG A 34 23.83 -3.86 -2.78
C ARG A 34 24.58 -3.50 -1.51
N PHE A 35 23.91 -3.43 -0.37
CA PHE A 35 24.57 -3.16 0.90
C PHE A 35 25.62 -4.23 1.23
N GLY A 36 25.32 -5.50 1.02
CA GLY A 36 26.26 -6.59 1.24
C GLY A 36 27.44 -6.58 0.25
N GLU A 37 27.18 -6.27 -1.02
CA GLU A 37 28.21 -6.15 -2.06
C GLU A 37 29.19 -4.98 -1.76
N GLU A 38 28.70 -3.87 -1.20
CA GLU A 38 29.53 -2.75 -0.75
C GLU A 38 30.46 -3.15 0.42
N MET A 39 30.02 -4.08 1.28
CA MET A 39 30.77 -4.50 2.47
C MET A 39 31.73 -5.67 2.21
N LEU A 40 31.33 -6.63 1.39
CA LEU A 40 31.99 -7.93 1.24
C LEU A 40 32.49 -8.21 -0.20
N GLY A 41 32.12 -7.38 -1.17
CA GLY A 41 32.35 -7.66 -2.60
C GLY A 41 31.27 -8.56 -3.16
N ASP A 42 31.63 -9.53 -4.02
CA ASP A 42 30.67 -10.46 -4.60
C ASP A 42 29.87 -11.19 -3.52
N LEU A 43 28.55 -11.05 -3.54
CA LEU A 43 27.65 -11.56 -2.51
C LEU A 43 26.70 -12.61 -3.09
N THR A 44 26.66 -13.79 -2.50
CA THR A 44 25.62 -14.78 -2.72
C THR A 44 24.62 -14.77 -1.55
N PRO A 45 23.41 -15.29 -1.72
CA PRO A 45 22.46 -15.42 -0.61
C PRO A 45 22.99 -16.24 0.60
N SER A 46 23.94 -17.15 0.37
CA SER A 46 24.53 -17.97 1.43
C SER A 46 25.57 -17.21 2.28
N ASP A 47 26.10 -16.11 1.77
CA ASP A 47 27.09 -15.28 2.47
C ASP A 47 26.43 -14.28 3.43
N VAL A 48 25.12 -14.09 3.30
CA VAL A 48 24.37 -13.22 4.19
C VAL A 48 24.14 -13.89 5.52
N ASP A 49 24.67 -13.30 6.57
CA ASP A 49 24.51 -13.74 7.95
C ASP A 49 23.69 -12.77 8.80
N ALA A 50 23.52 -13.08 10.08
CA ALA A 50 22.75 -12.25 11.01
C ALA A 50 23.45 -10.93 11.33
N GLU A 51 24.77 -10.85 11.19
CA GLU A 51 25.56 -9.64 11.46
C GLU A 51 25.38 -8.64 10.32
N LEU A 52 25.56 -9.07 9.09
CA LEU A 52 25.30 -8.25 7.91
C LEU A 52 23.88 -7.67 7.91
N VAL A 53 22.88 -8.48 8.28
CA VAL A 53 21.50 -7.99 8.37
C VAL A 53 21.32 -6.95 9.47
N ARG A 54 22.02 -7.08 10.63
CA ARG A 54 21.98 -6.06 11.69
C ARG A 54 22.64 -4.76 11.27
N GLU A 55 23.77 -4.82 10.58
CA GLU A 55 24.47 -3.67 10.03
C GLU A 55 23.60 -2.95 8.98
N TRP A 56 22.95 -3.71 8.11
CA TRP A 56 21.98 -3.15 7.18
C TRP A 56 20.83 -2.42 7.90
N ILE A 57 20.26 -3.01 8.96
CA ILE A 57 19.24 -2.35 9.79
C ILE A 57 19.78 -1.05 10.38
N ALA A 58 21.01 -1.05 10.92
CA ALA A 58 21.65 0.14 11.47
C ALA A 58 21.80 1.23 10.40
N SER A 59 22.29 0.88 9.21
CA SER A 59 22.41 1.82 8.09
C SER A 59 21.06 2.43 7.67
N LEU A 60 19.97 1.64 7.70
CA LEU A 60 18.62 2.16 7.42
C LEU A 60 18.12 3.12 8.51
N MET A 61 18.49 2.86 9.78
CA MET A 61 18.18 3.77 10.89
C MET A 61 18.95 5.07 10.77
N ASP A 62 20.24 5.02 10.43
CA ASP A 62 21.09 6.18 10.22
C ASP A 62 20.63 7.05 9.04
N LYS A 63 20.05 6.43 8.02
CA LYS A 63 19.34 7.13 6.92
C LYS A 63 17.99 7.73 7.34
N GLY A 64 17.59 7.60 8.60
CA GLY A 64 16.35 8.20 9.14
C GLY A 64 15.06 7.44 8.77
N LEU A 65 15.13 6.19 8.31
CA LEU A 65 13.92 5.44 7.97
C LEU A 65 13.10 5.10 9.23
N ALA A 66 11.79 5.24 9.11
CA ALA A 66 10.86 4.89 10.19
C ALA A 66 10.91 3.39 10.52
N SER A 67 10.78 3.05 11.82
CA SER A 67 10.79 1.66 12.30
C SER A 67 9.78 0.74 11.57
N ASN A 68 8.63 1.28 11.16
CA ASN A 68 7.64 0.52 10.39
C ASN A 68 8.16 0.15 9.00
N THR A 69 8.87 1.07 8.33
CA THR A 69 9.48 0.83 7.01
C THR A 69 10.56 -0.24 7.11
N ILE A 70 11.46 -0.14 8.09
CA ILE A 70 12.53 -1.13 8.33
C ILE A 70 11.93 -2.51 8.61
N ASN A 71 10.92 -2.59 9.48
CA ASN A 71 10.26 -3.86 9.79
C ASN A 71 9.52 -4.46 8.57
N ARG A 72 8.96 -3.62 7.69
CA ARG A 72 8.38 -4.08 6.42
C ARG A 72 9.45 -4.69 5.52
N LYS A 73 10.60 -4.00 5.36
CA LYS A 73 11.75 -4.50 4.59
C LYS A 73 12.25 -5.84 5.14
N LEU A 74 12.43 -5.94 6.45
CA LEU A 74 12.80 -7.22 7.10
C LEU A 74 11.78 -8.34 6.83
N SER A 75 10.49 -8.03 6.75
CA SER A 75 9.46 -9.01 6.41
C SER A 75 9.62 -9.53 4.98
N SER A 76 9.99 -8.67 4.02
CA SER A 76 10.30 -9.06 2.65
C SER A 76 11.49 -10.02 2.61
N ILE A 77 12.60 -9.67 3.27
CA ILE A 77 13.80 -10.49 3.31
C ILE A 77 13.54 -11.84 4.00
N ARG A 78 12.79 -11.86 5.12
CA ARG A 78 12.39 -13.13 5.76
C ARG A 78 11.60 -14.04 4.84
N THR A 79 10.71 -13.47 4.03
CA THR A 79 9.92 -14.25 3.08
C THR A 79 10.80 -14.83 1.98
N TYR A 80 11.78 -14.05 1.49
CA TYR A 80 12.77 -14.48 0.52
C TYR A 80 13.61 -15.64 1.05
N TYR A 81 14.22 -15.50 2.24
CA TYR A 81 15.04 -16.58 2.84
C TYR A 81 14.24 -17.83 3.17
N LYS A 82 12.97 -17.71 3.56
CA LYS A 82 12.07 -18.87 3.69
C LYS A 82 11.83 -19.60 2.36
N PHE A 83 11.80 -18.87 1.25
CA PHE A 83 11.71 -19.46 -0.08
C PHE A 83 13.01 -20.18 -0.45
N LEU A 84 14.17 -19.56 -0.25
CA LEU A 84 15.48 -20.15 -0.53
C LEU A 84 15.73 -21.41 0.30
N LEU A 85 15.40 -21.39 1.60
CA LEU A 85 15.49 -22.59 2.49
C LEU A 85 14.66 -23.75 1.96
N ARG A 86 13.42 -23.50 1.50
CA ARG A 86 12.56 -24.57 0.96
C ARG A 86 13.10 -25.17 -0.32
N ARG A 87 13.87 -24.41 -1.09
CA ARG A 87 14.53 -24.87 -2.34
C ARG A 87 15.90 -25.48 -2.11
N GLY A 88 16.41 -25.44 -0.88
CA GLY A 88 17.75 -25.93 -0.56
C GLY A 88 18.89 -25.01 -1.04
N GLU A 89 18.58 -23.79 -1.43
CA GLU A 89 19.55 -22.81 -1.94
C GLU A 89 20.40 -22.20 -0.81
N VAL A 90 19.90 -22.22 0.41
CA VAL A 90 20.62 -21.83 1.63
C VAL A 90 20.35 -22.87 2.73
N ALA A 91 21.34 -23.08 3.60
CA ALA A 91 21.23 -24.05 4.68
C ALA A 91 20.62 -23.47 5.96
N VAL A 92 20.73 -22.17 6.17
CA VAL A 92 20.33 -21.48 7.41
C VAL A 92 19.61 -20.19 7.08
N ASP A 93 18.59 -19.84 7.91
CA ASP A 93 17.92 -18.54 7.85
C ASP A 93 18.74 -17.48 8.61
N PRO A 94 19.37 -16.50 7.92
CA PRO A 94 20.15 -15.46 8.58
C PRO A 94 19.30 -14.54 9.47
N LEU A 95 17.99 -14.48 9.24
CA LEU A 95 17.09 -13.62 10.00
C LEU A 95 16.46 -14.30 11.22
N ARG A 96 16.77 -15.57 11.49
CA ARG A 96 16.19 -16.34 12.60
C ARG A 96 16.34 -15.64 13.96
N LYS A 97 17.49 -15.00 14.20
CA LYS A 97 17.84 -14.31 15.46
C LYS A 97 17.89 -12.77 15.30
N VAL A 98 17.39 -12.25 14.21
CA VAL A 98 17.36 -10.79 13.95
C VAL A 98 16.02 -10.23 14.35
N THR A 99 16.01 -9.22 15.21
CA THR A 99 14.83 -8.44 15.59
C THR A 99 14.93 -7.05 15.00
N GLY A 100 13.85 -6.57 14.41
CA GLY A 100 13.79 -5.20 13.91
C GLY A 100 13.55 -4.17 15.03
N PRO A 101 13.66 -2.87 14.73
CA PRO A 101 13.48 -1.80 15.69
C PRO A 101 12.06 -1.80 16.28
N LYS A 102 11.95 -1.36 17.55
CA LYS A 102 10.64 -1.25 18.24
C LYS A 102 9.72 -0.28 17.50
N LYS A 103 8.49 -0.71 17.26
CA LYS A 103 7.46 0.11 16.62
C LYS A 103 6.88 1.08 17.65
N LYS A 104 6.90 2.38 17.34
CA LYS A 104 6.05 3.33 18.04
C LYS A 104 4.61 3.12 17.53
N LYS A 105 3.66 2.96 18.43
CA LYS A 105 2.22 2.95 18.12
C LYS A 105 1.64 4.28 18.58
N PRO A 106 1.66 5.33 17.75
CA PRO A 106 0.94 6.54 18.09
C PRO A 106 -0.55 6.20 18.22
N LEU A 107 -1.23 6.85 19.17
CA LEU A 107 -2.67 6.75 19.25
C LEU A 107 -3.29 7.29 17.95
N PRO A 108 -4.33 6.65 17.43
CA PRO A 108 -5.05 7.18 16.27
C PRO A 108 -5.56 8.59 16.59
N VAL A 109 -5.37 9.51 15.67
CA VAL A 109 -6.01 10.82 15.71
C VAL A 109 -7.39 10.66 15.08
N PHE A 110 -8.43 11.02 15.81
CA PHE A 110 -9.82 10.99 15.33
C PHE A 110 -10.24 12.42 14.98
N LEU A 111 -10.86 12.58 13.82
CA LEU A 111 -11.62 13.78 13.51
C LEU A 111 -12.98 13.66 14.19
N ARG A 112 -13.43 14.72 14.86
CA ARG A 112 -14.77 14.78 15.43
C ARG A 112 -15.78 15.06 14.31
N GLU A 113 -17.00 14.58 14.47
CA GLU A 113 -18.08 14.80 13.51
C GLU A 113 -18.24 16.29 13.13
N GLY A 114 -18.26 17.18 14.13
CA GLY A 114 -18.33 18.62 13.88
C GLY A 114 -17.12 19.23 13.19
N GLU A 115 -15.93 18.59 13.21
CA GLU A 115 -14.75 19.01 12.44
C GLU A 115 -14.88 18.57 10.98
N MET A 116 -15.46 17.40 10.73
CA MET A 116 -15.73 16.91 9.37
C MET A 116 -16.84 17.71 8.70
N ASN A 117 -17.92 18.04 9.41
CA ASN A 117 -18.99 18.88 8.87
C ASN A 117 -18.45 20.25 8.48
N ARG A 118 -17.63 20.88 9.34
CA ARG A 118 -16.95 22.14 8.98
C ARG A 118 -16.02 22.02 7.78
N LEU A 119 -15.32 20.91 7.64
CA LEU A 119 -14.46 20.68 6.49
C LEU A 119 -15.27 20.59 5.19
N LEU A 120 -16.42 19.92 5.23
CA LEU A 120 -17.27 19.74 4.04
C LEU A 120 -18.10 20.99 3.74
N ASP A 121 -18.60 21.70 4.76
CA ASP A 121 -19.54 22.81 4.60
C ASP A 121 -18.84 24.18 4.45
N ASP A 122 -17.73 24.40 5.18
CA ASP A 122 -17.10 25.70 5.32
C ASP A 122 -15.79 25.84 4.50
N MET A 123 -15.20 24.74 4.03
CA MET A 123 -13.94 24.79 3.30
C MET A 123 -14.19 25.21 1.84
N ASP A 124 -13.47 26.21 1.37
CA ASP A 124 -13.43 26.56 -0.04
C ASP A 124 -12.53 25.55 -0.80
N PHE A 125 -13.15 24.69 -1.58
CA PHE A 125 -12.47 23.76 -2.47
C PHE A 125 -12.10 24.38 -3.82
N GLY A 126 -12.44 25.63 -4.06
CA GLY A 126 -12.26 26.32 -5.34
C GLY A 126 -13.41 26.05 -6.33
N GLU A 127 -13.39 26.80 -7.44
CA GLU A 127 -14.42 26.71 -8.47
C GLU A 127 -14.11 25.63 -9.53
N GLY A 128 -15.15 25.19 -10.23
CA GLY A 128 -15.05 24.30 -11.38
C GLY A 128 -14.80 22.85 -11.03
N PHE A 129 -14.32 22.10 -12.02
CA PHE A 129 -14.18 20.64 -11.92
C PHE A 129 -13.23 20.20 -10.78
N GLU A 130 -12.10 20.88 -10.60
CA GLU A 130 -11.10 20.48 -9.60
C GLU A 130 -11.65 20.61 -8.18
N GLY A 131 -12.31 21.74 -7.86
CA GLY A 131 -12.93 21.93 -6.56
C GLY A 131 -14.05 20.92 -6.28
N CYS A 132 -14.92 20.70 -7.25
CA CYS A 132 -15.99 19.70 -7.15
C CYS A 132 -15.43 18.29 -6.96
N ARG A 133 -14.34 17.94 -7.67
CA ARG A 133 -13.64 16.65 -7.51
C ARG A 133 -13.07 16.47 -6.10
N ASP A 134 -12.39 17.48 -5.61
CA ASP A 134 -11.68 17.40 -4.33
C ASP A 134 -12.68 17.31 -3.16
N HIS A 135 -13.78 18.06 -3.23
CA HIS A 135 -14.91 17.94 -2.31
C HIS A 135 -15.50 16.51 -2.35
N MET A 136 -15.82 16.01 -3.55
CA MET A 136 -16.40 14.67 -3.73
C MET A 136 -15.48 13.55 -3.19
N ILE A 137 -14.15 13.67 -3.35
CA ILE A 137 -13.20 12.70 -2.80
C ILE A 137 -13.33 12.63 -1.27
N ILE A 138 -13.38 13.76 -0.58
CA ILE A 138 -13.46 13.80 0.89
C ILE A 138 -14.82 13.28 1.36
N GLU A 139 -15.89 13.71 0.73
CA GLU A 139 -17.26 13.28 1.04
C GLU A 139 -17.41 11.76 0.86
N MET A 140 -16.91 11.20 -0.25
CA MET A 140 -16.90 9.75 -0.49
C MET A 140 -16.13 8.97 0.59
N PHE A 141 -14.96 9.46 1.01
CA PHE A 141 -14.22 8.80 2.08
C PHE A 141 -14.98 8.84 3.41
N TYR A 142 -15.56 9.98 3.75
CA TYR A 142 -16.27 10.16 5.00
C TYR A 142 -17.54 9.31 5.07
N ALA A 143 -18.37 9.41 4.06
CA ALA A 143 -19.67 8.73 4.04
C ALA A 143 -19.55 7.20 3.86
N THR A 144 -18.56 6.72 3.12
CA THR A 144 -18.48 5.30 2.75
C THR A 144 -17.37 4.51 3.46
N GLY A 145 -16.36 5.18 4.00
CA GLY A 145 -15.20 4.53 4.58
C GLY A 145 -14.42 3.65 3.60
N MET A 146 -14.53 3.90 2.30
CA MET A 146 -13.78 3.16 1.29
C MET A 146 -12.29 3.48 1.34
N ARG A 147 -11.46 2.59 0.80
CA ARG A 147 -10.03 2.80 0.72
C ARG A 147 -9.67 3.65 -0.50
N LEU A 148 -8.53 4.37 -0.43
CA LEU A 148 -8.03 5.17 -1.56
C LEU A 148 -7.99 4.37 -2.88
N SER A 149 -7.49 3.13 -2.85
CA SER A 149 -7.43 2.29 -4.04
C SER A 149 -8.80 1.83 -4.56
N GLU A 150 -9.81 1.79 -3.71
CA GLU A 150 -11.19 1.46 -4.07
C GLU A 150 -11.85 2.66 -4.74
N LEU A 151 -11.59 3.88 -4.24
CA LEU A 151 -12.08 5.11 -4.86
C LEU A 151 -11.43 5.35 -6.25
N ILE A 152 -10.10 5.21 -6.35
CA ILE A 152 -9.40 5.37 -7.63
C ILE A 152 -9.89 4.37 -8.70
N GLY A 153 -10.26 3.17 -8.28
CA GLY A 153 -10.73 2.11 -9.18
C GLY A 153 -12.24 2.09 -9.39
N LEU A 154 -12.97 3.13 -8.95
CA LEU A 154 -14.42 3.20 -9.07
C LEU A 154 -14.82 3.72 -10.46
N ASP A 155 -15.65 2.97 -11.16
CA ASP A 155 -16.26 3.36 -12.42
C ASP A 155 -17.74 3.76 -12.21
N ASP A 156 -18.31 4.53 -13.14
CA ASP A 156 -19.73 4.93 -13.11
C ASP A 156 -20.68 3.73 -13.00
N LYS A 157 -20.37 2.61 -13.68
CA LYS A 157 -21.12 1.37 -13.63
C LYS A 157 -21.15 0.69 -12.26
N ASP A 158 -20.26 1.11 -11.34
CA ASP A 158 -20.18 0.56 -10.00
C ASP A 158 -21.08 1.32 -9.01
N VAL A 159 -21.75 2.40 -9.45
CA VAL A 159 -22.69 3.18 -8.66
C VAL A 159 -24.12 2.88 -9.13
N ASP A 160 -24.90 2.24 -8.28
CA ASP A 160 -26.33 2.01 -8.50
C ASP A 160 -27.15 3.06 -7.74
N PHE A 161 -27.56 4.11 -8.43
CA PHE A 161 -28.36 5.19 -7.85
C PHE A 161 -29.79 4.75 -7.51
N SER A 162 -30.31 3.69 -8.13
CA SER A 162 -31.66 3.18 -7.86
C SER A 162 -31.71 2.37 -6.59
N ALA A 163 -30.66 1.60 -6.33
CA ALA A 163 -30.52 0.81 -5.11
C ALA A 163 -29.75 1.56 -4.00
N SER A 164 -29.22 2.75 -4.28
CA SER A 164 -28.33 3.52 -3.37
C SER A 164 -27.14 2.71 -2.89
N LEU A 165 -26.43 2.05 -3.81
CA LEU A 165 -25.31 1.18 -3.53
C LEU A 165 -24.09 1.52 -4.39
N VAL A 166 -22.91 1.51 -3.78
CA VAL A 166 -21.61 1.55 -4.47
C VAL A 166 -20.94 0.21 -4.34
N LYS A 167 -20.55 -0.39 -5.47
CA LYS A 167 -19.78 -1.63 -5.54
C LYS A 167 -18.30 -1.33 -5.58
N VAL A 168 -17.55 -1.68 -4.55
CA VAL A 168 -16.10 -1.49 -4.48
C VAL A 168 -15.35 -2.80 -4.56
N THR A 169 -14.20 -2.78 -5.24
CA THR A 169 -13.31 -3.93 -5.38
C THR A 169 -12.04 -3.70 -4.57
N GLY A 170 -11.86 -4.48 -3.52
CA GLY A 170 -10.75 -4.37 -2.60
C GLY A 170 -9.64 -5.40 -2.83
N LYS A 171 -8.78 -5.55 -1.83
CA LYS A 171 -7.64 -6.48 -1.85
C LYS A 171 -8.07 -7.91 -2.19
N ARG A 172 -7.30 -8.60 -3.05
CA ARG A 172 -7.58 -9.95 -3.58
C ARG A 172 -8.87 -10.03 -4.40
N ASN A 173 -9.22 -8.96 -5.10
CA ASN A 173 -10.42 -8.86 -5.93
C ASN A 173 -11.73 -9.14 -5.17
N LYS A 174 -11.74 -8.90 -3.84
CA LYS A 174 -12.96 -9.04 -3.05
C LYS A 174 -13.84 -7.82 -3.25
N GLN A 175 -15.08 -8.07 -3.62
CA GLN A 175 -16.11 -7.04 -3.81
C GLN A 175 -16.98 -6.92 -2.55
N ARG A 176 -17.43 -5.70 -2.28
CA ARG A 176 -18.46 -5.40 -1.31
C ARG A 176 -19.34 -4.26 -1.81
N LEU A 177 -20.59 -4.27 -1.38
CA LEU A 177 -21.54 -3.20 -1.61
C LEU A 177 -21.53 -2.26 -0.38
N ILE A 178 -21.55 -0.97 -0.62
CA ILE A 178 -21.60 0.07 0.41
C ILE A 178 -22.86 0.88 0.15
N PRO A 179 -23.81 0.93 1.09
CA PRO A 179 -24.98 1.79 0.96
C PRO A 179 -24.58 3.26 1.12
N PHE A 180 -25.30 4.14 0.46
CA PHE A 180 -25.17 5.59 0.60
C PHE A 180 -26.55 6.23 0.76
N ASP A 181 -26.59 7.41 1.37
CA ASP A 181 -27.80 8.19 1.57
C ASP A 181 -28.15 9.05 0.35
N GLU A 182 -29.29 9.73 0.42
CA GLU A 182 -29.77 10.57 -0.66
C GLU A 182 -28.88 11.81 -0.88
N GLU A 183 -28.25 12.32 0.17
CA GLU A 183 -27.39 13.50 0.14
C GLU A 183 -26.13 13.18 -0.68
N LEU A 184 -25.38 12.14 -0.32
CA LEU A 184 -24.23 11.69 -1.10
C LEU A 184 -24.62 11.33 -2.55
N GLY A 185 -25.79 10.72 -2.75
CA GLY A 185 -26.30 10.42 -4.08
C GLY A 185 -26.53 11.65 -4.94
N ARG A 186 -26.92 12.79 -4.35
CA ARG A 186 -27.07 14.07 -5.02
C ARG A 186 -25.72 14.65 -5.40
N SER A 187 -24.79 14.71 -4.45
CA SER A 187 -23.41 15.17 -4.66
C SER A 187 -22.69 14.40 -5.76
N MET A 188 -22.85 13.06 -5.77
CA MET A 188 -22.27 12.23 -6.84
C MET A 188 -22.84 12.55 -8.22
N ARG A 189 -24.15 12.79 -8.35
CA ARG A 189 -24.75 13.17 -9.65
C ARG A 189 -24.25 14.53 -10.13
N GLU A 190 -24.14 15.48 -9.23
CA GLU A 190 -23.59 16.81 -9.53
C GLU A 190 -22.14 16.71 -10.00
N TYR A 191 -21.31 15.99 -9.26
CA TYR A 191 -19.91 15.71 -9.66
C TYR A 191 -19.83 15.08 -11.05
N VAL A 192 -20.65 14.06 -11.35
CA VAL A 192 -20.65 13.37 -12.65
C VAL A 192 -20.99 14.36 -13.78
N ASN A 193 -21.96 15.26 -13.56
CA ASN A 193 -22.31 16.28 -14.54
C ASN A 193 -21.14 17.24 -14.80
N VAL A 194 -20.56 17.82 -13.74
CA VAL A 194 -19.42 18.75 -13.85
C VAL A 194 -18.20 18.07 -14.50
N ARG A 195 -17.94 16.81 -14.13
CA ARG A 195 -16.85 16.01 -14.73
C ARG A 195 -17.06 15.80 -16.23
N ASN A 196 -18.25 15.40 -16.64
CA ASN A 196 -18.56 15.09 -18.04
C ASN A 196 -18.52 16.35 -18.93
N GLU A 197 -18.78 17.53 -18.36
CA GLU A 197 -18.58 18.80 -19.07
C GLU A 197 -17.11 19.18 -19.21
N ALA A 198 -16.31 18.94 -18.15
CA ALA A 198 -14.91 19.34 -18.11
C ALA A 198 -13.97 18.34 -18.82
N VAL A 199 -14.31 17.05 -18.78
CA VAL A 199 -13.51 15.95 -19.34
C VAL A 199 -14.40 15.15 -20.29
N PRO A 200 -14.52 15.55 -21.57
CA PRO A 200 -15.33 14.81 -22.52
C PRO A 200 -14.76 13.39 -22.71
N VAL A 201 -15.65 12.39 -22.62
CA VAL A 201 -15.36 10.94 -22.73
C VAL A 201 -15.29 10.56 -24.22
#